data_d46ca4f420bc53611f2a4806395ed92f
#
_entry.id   d46ca4f420bc53611f2a4806395ed92f
#
_cell.length_a   1.000
_cell.length_b   1.000
_cell.length_c   1.000
_cell.angle_alpha   90.00
_cell.angle_beta   90.00
_cell.angle_gamma   90.00
#
_symmetry.space_group_name_H-M   'P 1'
#
loop_
_entity.id
_entity.type
_entity.pdbx_description
1 polymer ?
#
loop_
_entity_poly.entity_id
_entity_poly.type
_entity_poly.pdbx_seq_one_letter_code
_entity_poly.pdbx_strand_id
1 'polypeptide(L)'
;CVAFPALSHAAETIAAEAPVKPRPRIGLVLGGGGAKGAAHVGVLSVLDELRIPVDCIIGTSMGALVGGTYASGMSADELETAIRAISWQEAIGRRGLRAQVPMRRKLTGNTYSNSLEFGVRDSSLIAPSGLINTQNVDLTIQYLVGRSRGIAEFDRLPIPFRAVATDMQSGEMVVLDRGDLALAMRASMAVPGVFSPVSIEGRILGDGGLTRNVPVDIARQTCADVVIAVAVPNPMPTAGELRWPRTPRPPTTAVRD
;
A
#
# COMPACT_ATOMS: atom_id res chain seq x y z
N CYS A 1 39.07 -49.47 -60.92
CA CYS A 1 38.03 -49.48 -59.84
C CYS A 1 38.65 -48.96 -58.57
N VAL A 2 38.26 -47.75 -58.18
CA VAL A 2 38.64 -47.12 -56.92
C VAL A 2 37.53 -47.27 -55.95
N ALA A 3 37.69 -48.02 -54.87
CA ALA A 3 36.70 -48.20 -53.82
C ALA A 3 36.82 -47.03 -52.82
N PHE A 4 35.71 -46.26 -52.64
CA PHE A 4 35.60 -45.27 -51.58
C PHE A 4 35.11 -45.94 -50.28
N PRO A 5 35.71 -45.67 -49.15
CA PRO A 5 35.23 -46.17 -47.87
C PRO A 5 33.96 -45.37 -47.47
N ALA A 6 32.88 -46.07 -47.09
CA ALA A 6 31.70 -45.48 -46.50
C ALA A 6 31.99 -44.95 -45.10
N LEU A 7 31.87 -43.65 -44.94
CA LEU A 7 31.86 -42.98 -43.62
C LEU A 7 30.56 -43.28 -42.91
N SER A 8 30.63 -44.15 -41.90
CA SER A 8 29.54 -44.42 -40.98
C SER A 8 29.39 -43.17 -40.05
N HIS A 9 28.31 -42.38 -40.25
CA HIS A 9 27.92 -41.37 -39.33
C HIS A 9 27.25 -42.06 -38.13
N ALA A 10 27.95 -42.13 -37.02
CA ALA A 10 27.35 -42.44 -35.75
C ALA A 10 26.40 -41.27 -35.37
N ALA A 11 25.12 -41.50 -35.42
CA ALA A 11 24.15 -40.56 -34.88
C ALA A 11 24.29 -40.51 -33.35
N GLU A 12 24.92 -39.44 -32.84
CA GLU A 12 24.91 -39.14 -31.41
C GLU A 12 23.43 -38.92 -31.02
N THR A 13 22.91 -39.88 -30.27
CA THR A 13 21.62 -39.76 -29.62
C THR A 13 21.72 -38.70 -28.58
N ILE A 14 21.27 -37.47 -28.86
CA ILE A 14 21.12 -36.39 -27.86
C ILE A 14 20.14 -36.94 -26.84
N ALA A 15 20.67 -37.28 -25.66
CA ALA A 15 19.87 -37.68 -24.52
C ALA A 15 18.89 -36.55 -24.22
N ALA A 16 17.57 -36.82 -24.30
CA ALA A 16 16.54 -35.89 -23.95
C ALA A 16 16.76 -35.46 -22.49
N GLU A 17 17.10 -34.19 -22.31
CA GLU A 17 17.28 -33.59 -20.99
C GLU A 17 15.98 -33.79 -20.18
N ALA A 18 16.11 -34.40 -18.99
CA ALA A 18 14.96 -34.65 -18.13
C ALA A 18 14.24 -33.32 -17.85
N PRO A 19 12.90 -33.28 -17.86
CA PRO A 19 12.16 -32.04 -17.65
C PRO A 19 12.55 -31.43 -16.31
N VAL A 20 13.17 -30.24 -16.38
CA VAL A 20 13.54 -29.46 -15.20
C VAL A 20 12.28 -29.16 -14.43
N LYS A 21 12.17 -29.68 -13.21
CA LYS A 21 11.02 -29.44 -12.34
C LYS A 21 10.92 -27.92 -12.10
N PRO A 22 9.77 -27.27 -12.42
CA PRO A 22 9.65 -25.84 -12.24
C PRO A 22 9.88 -25.50 -10.77
N ARG A 23 10.62 -24.42 -10.51
CA ARG A 23 10.81 -23.93 -9.14
C ARG A 23 9.46 -23.51 -8.52
N PRO A 24 9.31 -23.62 -7.21
CA PRO A 24 8.12 -23.10 -6.55
C PRO A 24 8.00 -21.57 -6.75
N ARG A 25 6.80 -21.07 -6.99
CA ARG A 25 6.52 -19.65 -7.11
C ARG A 25 6.50 -19.01 -5.73
N ILE A 26 7.21 -17.90 -5.57
CA ILE A 26 7.34 -17.18 -4.31
C ILE A 26 6.43 -15.94 -4.33
N GLY A 27 5.43 -15.91 -3.45
CA GLY A 27 4.59 -14.76 -3.21
C GLY A 27 5.09 -13.96 -2.02
N LEU A 28 5.20 -12.65 -2.18
CA LEU A 28 5.56 -11.72 -1.12
C LEU A 28 4.29 -11.03 -0.60
N VAL A 29 4.02 -11.14 0.69
CA VAL A 29 2.91 -10.47 1.35
C VAL A 29 3.43 -9.40 2.28
N LEU A 30 3.06 -8.14 2.00
CA LEU A 30 3.47 -6.97 2.77
C LEU A 30 2.27 -6.40 3.53
N GLY A 31 2.31 -6.51 4.85
CA GLY A 31 1.26 -6.01 5.72
C GLY A 31 1.25 -4.49 5.87
N GLY A 32 0.13 -3.98 6.36
CA GLY A 32 0.02 -2.58 6.78
C GLY A 32 0.80 -2.31 8.07
N GLY A 33 1.17 -1.06 8.28
CA GLY A 33 1.92 -0.66 9.49
C GLY A 33 2.14 0.85 9.60
N GLY A 34 1.43 1.65 8.80
CA GLY A 34 1.63 3.10 8.74
C GLY A 34 3.08 3.45 8.43
N ALA A 35 3.63 4.47 9.08
CA ALA A 35 5.02 4.90 8.85
C ALA A 35 6.06 3.80 9.08
N LYS A 36 5.80 2.85 9.99
CA LYS A 36 6.70 1.73 10.26
C LYS A 36 6.79 0.76 9.07
N GLY A 37 5.78 0.73 8.21
CA GLY A 37 5.78 -0.09 6.99
C GLY A 37 6.87 0.31 5.97
N ALA A 38 7.52 1.46 6.13
CA ALA A 38 8.73 1.79 5.37
C ALA A 38 9.84 0.75 5.55
N ALA A 39 9.82 -0.04 6.66
CA ALA A 39 10.75 -1.14 6.88
C ALA A 39 10.65 -2.25 5.82
N HIS A 40 9.54 -2.34 5.09
CA HIS A 40 9.39 -3.27 3.96
C HIS A 40 10.46 -3.05 2.89
N VAL A 41 10.95 -1.82 2.72
CA VAL A 41 12.02 -1.52 1.75
C VAL A 41 13.29 -2.29 2.09
N GLY A 42 13.67 -2.34 3.37
CA GLY A 42 14.83 -3.13 3.79
C GLY A 42 14.67 -4.63 3.52
N VAL A 43 13.44 -5.15 3.59
CA VAL A 43 13.17 -6.55 3.19
C VAL A 43 13.36 -6.73 1.69
N LEU A 44 12.87 -5.80 0.86
CA LEU A 44 13.06 -5.84 -0.59
C LEU A 44 14.54 -5.79 -0.95
N SER A 45 15.32 -4.91 -0.30
CA SER A 45 16.78 -4.82 -0.52
C SER A 45 17.47 -6.15 -0.25
N VAL A 46 17.13 -6.84 0.84
CA VAL A 46 17.69 -8.16 1.17
C VAL A 46 17.25 -9.22 0.16
N LEU A 47 16.01 -9.20 -0.32
CA LEU A 47 15.54 -10.12 -1.35
C LEU A 47 16.29 -9.91 -2.67
N ASP A 48 16.56 -8.66 -3.05
CA ASP A 48 17.35 -8.30 -4.23
C ASP A 48 18.82 -8.74 -4.09
N GLU A 49 19.45 -8.48 -2.94
CA GLU A 49 20.84 -8.92 -2.65
C GLU A 49 20.98 -10.45 -2.73
N LEU A 50 20.03 -11.17 -2.15
CA LEU A 50 20.02 -12.63 -2.16
C LEU A 50 19.50 -13.21 -3.49
N ARG A 51 19.08 -12.36 -4.42
CA ARG A 51 18.48 -12.75 -5.72
C ARG A 51 17.31 -13.72 -5.55
N ILE A 52 16.50 -13.51 -4.54
CA ILE A 52 15.29 -14.29 -4.32
C ILE A 52 14.22 -13.78 -5.27
N PRO A 53 13.78 -14.59 -6.25
CA PRO A 53 12.79 -14.16 -7.21
C PRO A 53 11.42 -14.06 -6.53
N VAL A 54 10.74 -12.91 -6.70
CA VAL A 54 9.37 -12.68 -6.25
C VAL A 54 8.45 -12.81 -7.47
N ASP A 55 7.52 -13.76 -7.43
CA ASP A 55 6.62 -14.05 -8.55
C ASP A 55 5.31 -13.26 -8.46
N CYS A 56 4.93 -12.80 -7.29
CA CYS A 56 3.79 -11.92 -7.08
C CYS A 56 3.86 -11.21 -5.72
N ILE A 57 3.18 -10.07 -5.63
CA ILE A 57 3.15 -9.25 -4.41
C ILE A 57 1.69 -8.96 -4.03
N ILE A 58 1.36 -9.18 -2.77
CA ILE A 58 0.09 -8.76 -2.18
C ILE A 58 0.38 -7.75 -1.07
N GLY A 59 -0.20 -6.56 -1.18
CA GLY A 59 0.06 -5.48 -0.25
C GLY A 59 -1.18 -4.94 0.43
N THR A 60 -1.03 -4.54 1.69
CA THR A 60 -2.06 -3.86 2.48
C THR A 60 -1.51 -2.54 3.00
N SER A 61 -2.25 -1.43 2.82
CA SER A 61 -1.89 -0.12 3.35
C SER A 61 -0.47 0.31 2.94
N MET A 62 0.44 0.57 3.87
CA MET A 62 1.84 0.87 3.54
C MET A 62 2.52 -0.27 2.76
N GLY A 63 2.14 -1.52 3.03
CA GLY A 63 2.61 -2.65 2.23
C GLY A 63 2.14 -2.62 0.78
N ALA A 64 0.94 -2.06 0.52
CA ALA A 64 0.47 -1.82 -0.84
C ALA A 64 1.26 -0.69 -1.53
N LEU A 65 1.62 0.37 -0.78
CA LEU A 65 2.46 1.45 -1.30
C LEU A 65 3.83 0.93 -1.71
N VAL A 66 4.53 0.29 -0.80
CA VAL A 66 5.89 -0.24 -1.03
C VAL A 66 5.88 -1.34 -2.08
N GLY A 67 4.98 -2.33 -1.92
CA GLY A 67 4.88 -3.47 -2.82
C GLY A 67 4.41 -3.10 -4.23
N GLY A 68 3.42 -2.21 -4.35
CA GLY A 68 2.92 -1.74 -5.64
C GLY A 68 3.95 -0.91 -6.41
N THR A 69 4.71 -0.08 -5.70
CA THR A 69 5.80 0.70 -6.29
C THR A 69 6.92 -0.22 -6.79
N TYR A 70 7.34 -1.20 -5.99
CA TYR A 70 8.33 -2.20 -6.40
C TYR A 70 7.80 -3.06 -7.57
N ALA A 71 6.54 -3.51 -7.50
CA ALA A 71 5.89 -4.26 -8.57
C ALA A 71 5.81 -3.49 -9.89
N SER A 72 5.77 -2.15 -9.84
CA SER A 72 5.77 -1.29 -11.03
C SER A 72 7.13 -1.20 -11.73
N GLY A 73 8.18 -1.86 -11.18
CA GLY A 73 9.53 -1.94 -11.75
C GLY A 73 10.52 -0.93 -11.17
N MET A 74 10.23 -0.35 -10.00
CA MET A 74 11.21 0.42 -9.24
C MET A 74 12.09 -0.54 -8.43
N SER A 75 13.42 -0.40 -8.46
CA SER A 75 14.31 -1.21 -7.62
C SER A 75 14.18 -0.84 -6.14
N ALA A 76 14.65 -1.73 -5.24
CA ALA A 76 14.63 -1.45 -3.81
C ALA A 76 15.44 -0.19 -3.45
N ASP A 77 16.57 0.05 -4.08
CA ASP A 77 17.43 1.24 -3.86
C ASP A 77 16.75 2.53 -4.33
N GLU A 78 16.13 2.50 -5.52
CA GLU A 78 15.36 3.64 -6.03
C GLU A 78 14.18 3.95 -5.11
N LEU A 79 13.50 2.91 -4.63
CA LEU A 79 12.36 3.03 -3.72
C LEU A 79 12.79 3.59 -2.36
N GLU A 80 13.92 3.14 -1.81
CA GLU A 80 14.49 3.69 -0.58
C GLU A 80 14.78 5.19 -0.74
N THR A 81 15.44 5.54 -1.83
CA THR A 81 15.77 6.94 -2.15
C THR A 81 14.49 7.78 -2.26
N ALA A 82 13.48 7.27 -2.99
CA ALA A 82 12.22 7.95 -3.17
C ALA A 82 11.44 8.14 -1.85
N ILE A 83 11.36 7.10 -1.02
CA ILE A 83 10.65 7.17 0.27
C ILE A 83 11.36 8.11 1.26
N ARG A 84 12.70 8.14 1.26
CA ARG A 84 13.48 9.08 2.07
C ARG A 84 13.34 10.52 1.60
N ALA A 85 13.16 10.75 0.30
CA ALA A 85 12.95 12.07 -0.28
C ALA A 85 11.54 12.63 -0.01
N ILE A 86 10.56 11.77 0.32
CA ILE A 86 9.20 12.22 0.63
C ILE A 86 9.20 12.98 1.95
N SER A 87 8.82 14.26 1.89
CA SER A 87 8.48 15.01 3.10
C SER A 87 7.12 14.54 3.64
N TRP A 88 7.14 13.54 4.51
CA TRP A 88 5.91 12.99 5.11
C TRP A 88 5.11 14.03 5.88
N GLN A 89 5.77 15.03 6.45
CA GLN A 89 5.09 16.16 7.11
C GLN A 89 4.30 17.00 6.12
N GLU A 90 4.78 17.16 4.89
CA GLU A 90 4.09 17.90 3.83
C GLU A 90 3.03 17.03 3.14
N ALA A 91 3.34 15.75 2.91
CA ALA A 91 2.42 14.80 2.29
C ALA A 91 1.18 14.53 3.17
N ILE A 92 1.38 14.40 4.50
CA ILE A 92 0.33 14.08 5.47
C ILE A 92 -0.10 15.33 6.26
N GLY A 93 0.65 16.43 6.17
CA GLY A 93 0.39 17.65 6.92
C GLY A 93 -0.95 18.31 6.55
N ARG A 94 -1.63 18.83 7.56
CA ARG A 94 -2.92 19.55 7.41
C ARG A 94 -2.81 20.85 6.62
N ARG A 95 -1.60 21.41 6.47
CA ARG A 95 -1.34 22.68 5.78
C ARG A 95 -0.38 22.40 4.63
N GLY A 96 -0.81 22.70 3.38
CA GLY A 96 0.11 22.86 2.27
C GLY A 96 1.23 23.86 2.64
N LEU A 97 2.34 23.82 1.92
CA LEU A 97 3.45 24.76 2.12
C LEU A 97 2.89 26.18 2.26
N ARG A 98 3.23 26.87 3.33
CA ARG A 98 2.78 28.27 3.57
C ARG A 98 3.03 29.16 2.36
N ALA A 99 4.03 28.85 1.53
CA ALA A 99 4.31 29.53 0.28
C ALA A 99 3.17 29.39 -0.76
N GLN A 100 2.51 28.22 -0.80
CA GLN A 100 1.43 27.89 -1.74
C GLN A 100 0.04 28.37 -1.30
N VAL A 101 -0.10 28.80 -0.03
CA VAL A 101 -1.36 29.31 0.50
C VAL A 101 -1.59 30.73 0.01
N PRO A 102 -2.77 31.05 -0.60
CA PRO A 102 -3.11 32.42 -1.00
C PRO A 102 -2.96 33.41 0.18
N MET A 103 -2.49 34.63 -0.12
CA MET A 103 -2.18 35.64 0.91
C MET A 103 -3.37 35.90 1.82
N ARG A 104 -4.59 35.94 1.29
CA ARG A 104 -5.81 36.13 2.06
C ARG A 104 -6.01 35.05 3.14
N ARG A 105 -5.76 33.78 2.79
CA ARG A 105 -5.80 32.65 3.77
C ARG A 105 -4.64 32.69 4.77
N LYS A 106 -3.48 33.24 4.38
CA LYS A 106 -2.36 33.42 5.31
C LYS A 106 -2.69 34.41 6.41
N LEU A 107 -3.44 35.47 6.09
CA LEU A 107 -3.87 36.50 7.04
C LEU A 107 -4.95 36.00 8.01
N THR A 108 -5.90 35.21 7.52
CA THR A 108 -6.99 34.68 8.35
C THR A 108 -6.63 33.41 9.11
N GLY A 109 -5.66 32.63 8.62
CA GLY A 109 -5.23 31.36 9.22
C GLY A 109 -4.56 31.48 10.59
N ASN A 110 -4.15 32.67 11.01
CA ASN A 110 -3.62 32.91 12.35
C ASN A 110 -4.72 33.29 13.38
N THR A 111 -5.95 33.52 12.91
CA THR A 111 -7.06 34.01 13.75
C THR A 111 -7.82 32.86 14.43
N TYR A 112 -7.79 31.68 13.84
CA TYR A 112 -8.53 30.53 14.37
C TYR A 112 -7.60 29.32 14.58
N SER A 113 -7.57 28.82 15.80
CA SER A 113 -6.77 27.66 16.21
C SER A 113 -7.32 26.33 15.66
N ASN A 114 -8.60 26.28 15.27
CA ASN A 114 -9.26 25.09 14.73
C ASN A 114 -9.42 25.19 13.23
N SER A 115 -8.81 24.20 12.51
CA SER A 115 -8.87 24.06 11.05
C SER A 115 -9.91 23.00 10.60
N LEU A 116 -10.96 22.75 11.39
CA LEU A 116 -12.08 21.91 10.94
C LEU A 116 -12.92 22.72 9.96
N GLU A 117 -12.82 22.40 8.69
CA GLU A 117 -13.64 23.00 7.64
C GLU A 117 -14.92 22.16 7.51
N PHE A 118 -16.07 22.76 7.84
CA PHE A 118 -17.37 22.16 7.59
C PHE A 118 -17.89 22.62 6.22
N GLY A 119 -18.40 21.67 5.43
CA GLY A 119 -19.11 21.97 4.19
C GLY A 119 -20.61 22.16 4.45
N VAL A 120 -21.28 22.91 3.56
CA VAL A 120 -22.74 22.96 3.52
C VAL A 120 -23.20 22.42 2.17
N ARG A 121 -24.05 21.40 2.18
CA ARG A 121 -24.69 20.84 0.98
C ARG A 121 -26.16 20.60 1.32
N ASP A 122 -27.05 21.08 0.45
CA ASP A 122 -28.52 20.89 0.59
C ASP A 122 -29.03 21.24 1.99
N SER A 123 -28.58 22.39 2.53
CA SER A 123 -28.90 22.88 3.88
C SER A 123 -28.40 22.00 5.03
N SER A 124 -27.58 21.01 4.78
CA SER A 124 -26.98 20.14 5.79
C SER A 124 -25.50 20.47 6.01
N LEU A 125 -25.06 20.47 7.28
CA LEU A 125 -23.66 20.61 7.64
C LEU A 125 -22.96 19.27 7.38
N ILE A 126 -21.92 19.28 6.54
CA ILE A 126 -21.11 18.11 6.22
C ILE A 126 -19.79 18.24 6.96
N ALA A 127 -19.48 17.25 7.79
CA ALA A 127 -18.16 17.10 8.39
C ALA A 127 -17.11 16.68 7.32
N PRO A 128 -15.83 17.05 7.48
CA PRO A 128 -14.78 16.60 6.58
C PRO A 128 -14.67 15.07 6.62
N SER A 129 -14.57 14.43 5.45
CA SER A 129 -14.46 12.97 5.30
C SER A 129 -13.10 12.41 5.77
N GLY A 130 -12.13 13.29 6.04
CA GLY A 130 -10.80 12.95 6.56
C GLY A 130 -10.12 14.17 7.18
N LEU A 131 -9.22 13.92 8.10
CA LEU A 131 -8.48 14.98 8.80
C LEU A 131 -7.30 15.51 7.98
N ILE A 132 -6.87 14.78 6.95
CA ILE A 132 -5.67 15.05 6.15
C ILE A 132 -6.08 15.39 4.72
N ASN A 133 -5.42 16.40 4.13
CA ASN A 133 -5.56 16.67 2.70
C ASN A 133 -4.85 15.57 1.92
N THR A 134 -5.61 14.79 1.15
CA THR A 134 -5.12 13.62 0.42
C THR A 134 -4.41 13.97 -0.87
N GLN A 135 -4.55 15.19 -1.39
CA GLN A 135 -4.03 15.59 -2.69
C GLN A 135 -2.52 15.37 -2.83
N ASN A 136 -1.75 15.72 -1.80
CA ASN A 136 -0.29 15.53 -1.84
C ASN A 136 0.09 14.04 -1.80
N VAL A 137 -0.66 13.25 -1.05
CA VAL A 137 -0.48 11.78 -1.00
C VAL A 137 -0.78 11.18 -2.36
N ASP A 138 -1.88 11.58 -2.99
CA ASP A 138 -2.31 11.10 -4.31
C ASP A 138 -1.24 11.44 -5.37
N LEU A 139 -0.72 12.66 -5.38
CA LEU A 139 0.36 13.07 -6.30
C LEU A 139 1.66 12.29 -6.04
N THR A 140 2.00 12.04 -4.79
CA THR A 140 3.17 11.25 -4.43
C THR A 140 3.05 9.81 -4.91
N ILE A 141 1.90 9.17 -4.71
CA ILE A 141 1.66 7.80 -5.18
C ILE A 141 1.72 7.74 -6.71
N GLN A 142 1.06 8.70 -7.39
CA GLN A 142 1.11 8.78 -8.87
C GLN A 142 2.53 8.97 -9.40
N TYR A 143 3.36 9.74 -8.71
CA TYR A 143 4.78 9.91 -9.07
C TYR A 143 5.54 8.58 -8.93
N LEU A 144 5.36 7.88 -7.81
CA LEU A 144 6.05 6.62 -7.52
C LEU A 144 5.73 5.53 -8.56
N VAL A 145 4.49 5.42 -9.01
CA VAL A 145 4.07 4.41 -9.99
C VAL A 145 4.01 4.92 -11.42
N GLY A 146 4.64 6.05 -11.70
CA GLY A 146 4.60 6.69 -13.02
C GLY A 146 5.08 5.80 -14.18
N ARG A 147 5.95 4.82 -13.90
CA ARG A 147 6.46 3.84 -14.88
C ARG A 147 5.39 2.86 -15.38
N SER A 148 4.36 2.60 -14.58
CA SER A 148 3.27 1.67 -14.90
C SER A 148 2.01 2.33 -15.45
N ARG A 149 2.09 3.62 -15.82
CA ARG A 149 0.95 4.34 -16.42
C ARG A 149 0.45 3.61 -17.66
N GLY A 150 -0.87 3.38 -17.71
CA GLY A 150 -1.52 2.69 -18.83
C GLY A 150 -1.57 1.17 -18.70
N ILE A 151 -0.99 0.58 -17.64
CA ILE A 151 -1.17 -0.83 -17.33
C ILE A 151 -2.42 -0.97 -16.44
N ALA A 152 -3.52 -1.40 -17.04
CA ALA A 152 -4.79 -1.55 -16.33
C ALA A 152 -4.91 -2.88 -15.56
N GLU A 153 -4.24 -3.93 -16.01
CA GLU A 153 -4.26 -5.24 -15.37
C GLU A 153 -2.96 -5.43 -14.57
N PHE A 154 -3.06 -5.62 -13.27
CA PHE A 154 -1.87 -5.67 -12.41
C PHE A 154 -1.08 -6.97 -12.55
N ASP A 155 -1.63 -7.97 -13.23
CA ASP A 155 -0.89 -9.17 -13.65
C ASP A 155 0.13 -8.88 -14.77
N ARG A 156 -0.02 -7.75 -15.47
CA ARG A 156 0.89 -7.31 -16.54
C ARG A 156 1.98 -6.36 -16.05
N LEU A 157 2.02 -6.04 -14.77
CA LEU A 157 3.14 -5.35 -14.14
C LEU A 157 4.40 -6.23 -14.20
N PRO A 158 5.59 -5.65 -14.11
CA PRO A 158 6.85 -6.41 -14.01
C PRO A 158 6.80 -7.52 -12.96
N ILE A 159 6.13 -7.29 -11.85
CA ILE A 159 5.75 -8.33 -10.88
C ILE A 159 4.23 -8.22 -10.68
N PRO A 160 3.45 -9.30 -10.87
CA PRO A 160 2.02 -9.35 -10.58
C PRO A 160 1.69 -8.82 -9.19
N PHE A 161 0.69 -7.95 -9.09
CA PHE A 161 0.38 -7.24 -7.85
C PHE A 161 -1.10 -7.31 -7.49
N ARG A 162 -1.39 -7.31 -6.19
CA ARG A 162 -2.73 -7.14 -5.62
C ARG A 162 -2.68 -6.16 -4.46
N ALA A 163 -3.58 -5.18 -4.44
CA ALA A 163 -3.82 -4.36 -3.26
C ALA A 163 -5.07 -4.85 -2.53
N VAL A 164 -5.01 -4.87 -1.21
CA VAL A 164 -6.16 -5.24 -0.37
C VAL A 164 -6.80 -3.99 0.21
N ALA A 165 -8.11 -3.86 0.04
CA ALA A 165 -8.92 -2.79 0.61
C ALA A 165 -10.12 -3.39 1.37
N THR A 166 -10.84 -2.54 2.09
CA THR A 166 -12.08 -2.89 2.80
C THR A 166 -13.24 -2.12 2.22
N ASP A 167 -14.31 -2.78 1.84
CA ASP A 167 -15.56 -2.12 1.51
C ASP A 167 -16.18 -1.57 2.80
N MET A 168 -16.33 -0.25 2.85
CA MET A 168 -16.81 0.44 4.06
C MET A 168 -18.32 0.28 4.30
N GLN A 169 -19.05 -0.24 3.34
CA GLN A 169 -20.49 -0.48 3.46
C GLN A 169 -20.78 -1.90 3.94
N SER A 170 -20.13 -2.90 3.34
CA SER A 170 -20.33 -4.30 3.71
C SER A 170 -19.36 -4.80 4.81
N GLY A 171 -18.22 -4.14 4.98
CA GLY A 171 -17.13 -4.61 5.84
C GLY A 171 -16.32 -5.75 5.22
N GLU A 172 -16.55 -6.09 3.96
CA GLU A 172 -15.87 -7.18 3.28
C GLU A 172 -14.50 -6.76 2.73
N MET A 173 -13.59 -7.72 2.63
CA MET A 173 -12.31 -7.54 1.96
C MET A 173 -12.52 -7.45 0.45
N VAL A 174 -11.84 -6.49 -0.17
CA VAL A 174 -11.80 -6.31 -1.62
C VAL A 174 -10.36 -6.45 -2.09
N VAL A 175 -10.13 -7.33 -3.05
CA VAL A 175 -8.83 -7.49 -3.72
C VAL A 175 -8.86 -6.70 -5.02
N LEU A 176 -7.95 -5.73 -5.14
CA LEU A 176 -7.81 -4.87 -6.30
C LEU A 176 -6.68 -5.41 -7.17
N ASP A 177 -7.01 -5.89 -8.35
CA ASP A 177 -6.12 -6.54 -9.32
C ASP A 177 -6.06 -5.83 -10.67
N ARG A 178 -6.83 -4.74 -10.81
CA ARG A 178 -6.95 -3.97 -12.05
C ARG A 178 -7.35 -2.52 -11.80
N GLY A 179 -7.33 -1.73 -12.86
CA GLY A 179 -7.71 -0.32 -12.86
C GLY A 179 -6.50 0.60 -12.75
N ASP A 180 -6.66 1.72 -12.06
CA ASP A 180 -5.57 2.64 -11.77
C ASP A 180 -4.79 2.16 -10.55
N LEU A 181 -3.49 1.84 -10.75
CA LEU A 181 -2.63 1.33 -9.69
C LEU A 181 -2.48 2.31 -8.53
N ALA A 182 -2.32 3.60 -8.83
CA ALA A 182 -2.20 4.63 -7.80
C ALA A 182 -3.48 4.73 -6.96
N LEU A 183 -4.64 4.65 -7.63
CA LEU A 183 -5.94 4.69 -6.96
C LEU A 183 -6.17 3.45 -6.11
N ALA A 184 -5.78 2.26 -6.58
CA ALA A 184 -5.87 1.00 -5.82
C ALA A 184 -5.00 1.05 -4.56
N MET A 185 -3.74 1.52 -4.68
CA MET A 185 -2.85 1.72 -3.53
C MET A 185 -3.42 2.74 -2.56
N ARG A 186 -3.97 3.86 -3.08
CA ARG A 186 -4.60 4.90 -2.29
C ARG A 186 -5.82 4.38 -1.52
N ALA A 187 -6.64 3.52 -2.13
CA ALA A 187 -7.79 2.89 -1.48
C ALA A 187 -7.32 1.99 -0.32
N SER A 188 -6.29 1.17 -0.58
CA SER A 188 -5.68 0.30 0.44
C SER A 188 -5.12 1.06 1.65
N MET A 189 -4.77 2.34 1.48
CA MET A 189 -4.23 3.22 2.53
C MET A 189 -5.27 4.15 3.17
N ALA A 190 -6.53 4.03 2.80
CA ALA A 190 -7.58 4.95 3.25
C ALA A 190 -8.05 4.64 4.68
N VAL A 191 -7.19 4.90 5.67
CA VAL A 191 -7.50 4.73 7.11
C VAL A 191 -8.64 5.67 7.50
N PRO A 192 -9.79 5.14 7.99
CA PRO A 192 -10.93 5.95 8.40
C PRO A 192 -10.55 7.01 9.44
N GLY A 193 -11.09 8.21 9.29
CA GLY A 193 -10.80 9.34 10.15
C GLY A 193 -9.47 10.04 9.85
N VAL A 194 -8.52 9.37 9.19
CA VAL A 194 -7.24 9.96 8.75
C VAL A 194 -7.35 10.42 7.30
N PHE A 195 -7.64 9.48 6.40
CA PHE A 195 -7.81 9.75 4.97
C PHE A 195 -9.25 9.58 4.52
N SER A 196 -9.65 10.34 3.52
CA SER A 196 -10.94 10.12 2.88
C SER A 196 -10.97 8.76 2.18
N PRO A 197 -12.07 8.00 2.30
CA PRO A 197 -12.26 6.77 1.56
C PRO A 197 -12.26 7.03 0.05
N VAL A 198 -12.00 5.99 -0.73
CA VAL A 198 -11.89 6.05 -2.19
C VAL A 198 -13.07 5.33 -2.82
N SER A 199 -13.70 5.94 -3.82
CA SER A 199 -14.75 5.26 -4.60
C SER A 199 -14.15 4.57 -5.82
N ILE A 200 -14.30 3.24 -5.91
CA ILE A 200 -13.89 2.43 -7.06
C ILE A 200 -15.07 1.54 -7.44
N GLU A 201 -15.51 1.61 -8.69
CA GLU A 201 -16.62 0.80 -9.24
C GLU A 201 -17.89 0.84 -8.38
N GLY A 202 -18.21 2.02 -7.84
CA GLY A 202 -19.39 2.23 -7.01
C GLY A 202 -19.27 1.76 -5.56
N ARG A 203 -18.15 1.16 -5.17
CA ARG A 203 -17.85 0.79 -3.78
C ARG A 203 -17.07 1.90 -3.09
N ILE A 204 -17.33 2.08 -1.79
CA ILE A 204 -16.59 3.02 -0.95
C ILE A 204 -15.53 2.22 -0.19
N LEU A 205 -14.27 2.37 -0.59
CA LEU A 205 -13.15 1.57 -0.07
C LEU A 205 -12.34 2.33 0.97
N GLY A 206 -11.99 1.60 2.03
CA GLY A 206 -11.10 2.02 3.10
C GLY A 206 -9.88 1.11 3.23
N ASP A 207 -9.04 1.37 4.23
CA ASP A 207 -7.80 0.64 4.48
C ASP A 207 -8.04 -0.87 4.62
N GLY A 208 -7.25 -1.66 3.89
CA GLY A 208 -7.34 -3.11 3.90
C GLY A 208 -7.00 -3.75 5.24
N GLY A 209 -6.24 -3.05 6.08
CA GLY A 209 -5.88 -3.52 7.43
C GLY A 209 -7.08 -3.67 8.36
N LEU A 210 -8.24 -3.09 8.05
CA LEU A 210 -9.48 -3.26 8.79
C LEU A 210 -10.01 -4.70 8.69
N THR A 211 -9.83 -5.35 7.56
CA THR A 211 -10.31 -6.72 7.32
C THR A 211 -9.19 -7.73 7.27
N ARG A 212 -8.10 -7.43 6.56
CA ARG A 212 -7.01 -8.37 6.36
C ARG A 212 -5.66 -7.66 6.25
N ASN A 213 -4.98 -7.53 7.38
CA ASN A 213 -3.70 -6.81 7.41
C ASN A 213 -2.55 -7.57 6.72
N VAL A 214 -2.52 -8.90 6.81
CA VAL A 214 -1.50 -9.76 6.18
C VAL A 214 -2.21 -10.85 5.37
N PRO A 215 -2.52 -10.62 4.09
CA PRO A 215 -3.39 -11.47 3.27
C PRO A 215 -2.63 -12.67 2.65
N VAL A 216 -2.10 -13.57 3.48
CA VAL A 216 -1.36 -14.78 3.05
C VAL A 216 -2.23 -15.74 2.25
N ASP A 217 -3.51 -15.83 2.60
CA ASP A 217 -4.51 -16.63 1.91
C ASP A 217 -4.66 -16.22 0.45
N ILE A 218 -4.68 -14.93 0.17
CA ILE A 218 -4.78 -14.39 -1.19
C ILE A 218 -3.56 -14.79 -2.03
N ALA A 219 -2.35 -14.66 -1.48
CA ALA A 219 -1.13 -15.07 -2.17
C ALA A 219 -1.17 -16.56 -2.57
N ARG A 220 -1.56 -17.43 -1.63
CA ARG A 220 -1.66 -18.88 -1.86
C ARG A 220 -2.72 -19.26 -2.87
N GLN A 221 -3.84 -18.55 -2.89
CA GLN A 221 -4.95 -18.83 -3.82
C GLN A 221 -4.67 -18.35 -5.25
N THR A 222 -3.88 -17.27 -5.38
CA THR A 222 -3.74 -16.62 -6.69
C THR A 222 -2.42 -16.92 -7.40
N CYS A 223 -1.29 -16.97 -6.68
CA CYS A 223 -0.01 -16.90 -7.38
C CYS A 223 1.18 -17.61 -6.71
N ALA A 224 1.08 -18.07 -5.45
CA ALA A 224 2.25 -18.52 -4.71
C ALA A 224 2.15 -19.96 -4.21
N ASP A 225 3.23 -20.72 -4.41
CA ASP A 225 3.43 -22.03 -3.79
C ASP A 225 4.10 -21.88 -2.42
N VAL A 226 4.98 -20.86 -2.28
CA VAL A 226 5.66 -20.46 -1.05
C VAL A 226 5.35 -18.98 -0.78
N VAL A 227 5.06 -18.63 0.47
CA VAL A 227 4.73 -17.25 0.86
C VAL A 227 5.75 -16.73 1.86
N ILE A 228 6.34 -15.59 1.53
CA ILE A 228 7.11 -14.76 2.47
C ILE A 228 6.17 -13.66 2.96
N ALA A 229 5.79 -13.72 4.24
CA ALA A 229 4.90 -12.73 4.83
C ALA A 229 5.68 -11.80 5.76
N VAL A 230 5.56 -10.50 5.51
CA VAL A 230 6.20 -9.44 6.30
C VAL A 230 5.12 -8.66 7.04
N ALA A 231 5.08 -8.84 8.35
CA ALA A 231 4.20 -8.09 9.23
C ALA A 231 5.01 -7.06 10.02
N VAL A 232 4.46 -5.85 10.14
CA VAL A 232 5.01 -4.81 11.01
C VAL A 232 4.07 -4.70 12.22
N PRO A 233 4.37 -5.36 13.35
CA PRO A 233 3.46 -5.37 14.48
C PRO A 233 3.39 -3.98 15.11
N ASN A 234 2.17 -3.53 15.37
CA ASN A 234 1.93 -2.51 16.39
C ASN A 234 1.74 -3.26 17.71
N PRO A 235 2.66 -3.15 18.67
CA PRO A 235 2.41 -3.73 19.98
C PRO A 235 1.12 -3.11 20.51
N MET A 236 0.14 -3.97 20.80
CA MET A 236 -1.07 -3.52 21.50
C MET A 236 -0.63 -3.03 22.87
N PRO A 237 -1.07 -1.83 23.28
CA PRO A 237 -0.79 -1.37 24.63
C PRO A 237 -1.33 -2.41 25.63
N THR A 238 -0.53 -2.76 26.61
CA THR A 238 -0.95 -3.64 27.69
C THR A 238 -2.12 -2.99 28.45
N ALA A 239 -2.94 -3.79 29.12
CA ALA A 239 -4.08 -3.28 29.90
C ALA A 239 -3.68 -2.19 30.91
N GLY A 240 -2.41 -2.19 31.39
CA GLY A 240 -1.86 -1.17 32.27
C GLY A 240 -1.47 0.16 31.59
N GLU A 241 -1.24 0.12 30.27
CA GLU A 241 -0.91 1.29 29.44
C GLU A 241 -2.16 1.97 28.85
N LEU A 242 -3.29 1.25 28.80
CA LEU A 242 -4.60 1.79 28.41
C LEU A 242 -5.11 2.70 29.54
N ARG A 243 -4.61 3.96 29.55
CA ARG A 243 -5.21 5.00 30.39
C ARG A 243 -6.47 5.50 29.68
N TRP A 244 -7.61 5.00 30.12
CA TRP A 244 -8.88 5.61 29.74
C TRP A 244 -8.90 7.07 30.22
N PRO A 245 -9.27 8.06 29.38
CA PRO A 245 -9.38 9.43 29.86
C PRO A 245 -10.35 9.43 31.04
N ARG A 246 -9.86 9.87 32.21
CA ARG A 246 -10.73 10.04 33.37
C ARG A 246 -11.82 11.02 32.96
N THR A 247 -13.07 10.60 32.94
CA THR A 247 -14.18 11.52 32.79
C THR A 247 -14.03 12.62 33.84
N PRO A 248 -14.10 13.90 33.47
CA PRO A 248 -14.12 14.98 34.47
C PRO A 248 -15.22 14.67 35.47
N ARG A 249 -14.90 14.63 36.77
CA ARG A 249 -15.94 14.56 37.78
C ARG A 249 -16.89 15.72 37.55
N PRO A 250 -18.21 15.47 37.51
CA PRO A 250 -19.16 16.58 37.49
C PRO A 250 -18.89 17.49 38.72
N PRO A 251 -19.01 18.81 38.58
CA PRO A 251 -18.83 19.71 39.70
C PRO A 251 -19.78 19.28 40.80
N THR A 252 -19.26 19.04 41.98
CA THR A 252 -20.04 18.81 43.20
C THR A 252 -20.83 20.09 43.46
N THR A 253 -22.10 20.08 43.12
CA THR A 253 -23.01 21.13 43.61
C THR A 253 -23.08 20.98 45.11
N ALA A 254 -22.35 21.86 45.82
CA ALA A 254 -22.54 22.03 47.24
C ALA A 254 -23.99 22.56 47.44
N VAL A 255 -24.88 21.67 47.87
CA VAL A 255 -26.13 22.10 48.46
C VAL A 255 -25.74 22.85 49.76
N ARG A 256 -25.93 24.16 49.80
CA ARG A 256 -25.93 24.93 51.03
C ARG A 256 -27.32 24.78 51.65
N ASP A 257 -27.35 24.21 52.82
CA ASP A 257 -28.48 24.28 53.74
C ASP A 257 -28.70 25.73 54.21
#